data_68a2be8abd8e060c686b0df750ab34ba
#
_entry.id   68a2be8abd8e060c686b0df750ab34ba
#
_cell.length_a   1.000
_cell.length_b   1.000
_cell.length_c   1.000
_cell.angle_alpha   90.00
_cell.angle_beta   90.00
_cell.angle_gamma   90.00
#
_symmetry.space_group_name_H-M   'P 1'
#
loop_
_entity.id
_entity.type
_entity.pdbx_description
1 polymer ?
#
loop_
_entity_poly.entity_id
_entity_poly.type
_entity_poly.pdbx_seq_one_letter_code
_entity_poly.pdbx_strand_id
1 'polypeptide(L)'
;MQAGCGLHARHEAYVRLRLTGSGMEQADTAQWPAEIHKVLGAHAVRQVAYVPDAGHKELIVLCGRDAGMKSVPLTTEEEGIALLAGAWLGGERGVLLLQSSGVGNCINMLSLARTCRFPLLMLVTMRGQWGEFNPWQVPMGQATPAVLREMGALVFDVERREEIAETVNAAARMVFNGPGMAAVLISQRVLGAKTFGR
;
A
#
# COMPACT_ATOMS: atom_id res chain seq x y z
N MET A 1 16.63 -26.74 17.51
CA MET A 1 16.04 -25.39 17.52
C MET A 1 16.93 -24.43 16.74
N GLN A 2 16.77 -24.33 15.44
CA GLN A 2 17.41 -23.30 14.59
C GLN A 2 16.74 -23.35 13.21
N ALA A 3 15.58 -22.71 13.06
CA ALA A 3 14.87 -22.59 11.79
C ALA A 3 14.42 -21.15 11.47
N GLY A 4 14.87 -20.14 12.24
CA GLY A 4 14.40 -18.75 12.08
C GLY A 4 15.25 -17.84 11.18
N CYS A 5 16.44 -18.25 10.74
CA CYS A 5 17.41 -17.36 10.08
C CYS A 5 17.28 -17.27 8.53
N GLY A 6 16.54 -18.18 7.91
CA GLY A 6 16.51 -18.30 6.44
C GLY A 6 15.60 -17.32 5.71
N LEU A 7 14.52 -16.89 6.33
CA LEU A 7 13.52 -16.01 5.68
C LEU A 7 14.00 -14.54 5.62
N HIS A 8 14.65 -14.08 6.67
CA HIS A 8 15.15 -12.69 6.74
C HIS A 8 16.28 -12.44 5.73
N ALA A 9 17.21 -13.39 5.60
CA ALA A 9 18.32 -13.30 4.64
C ALA A 9 17.85 -13.37 3.17
N ARG A 10 16.78 -14.12 2.87
CA ARG A 10 16.19 -14.17 1.52
C ARG A 10 15.46 -12.87 1.16
N HIS A 11 14.85 -12.21 2.13
CA HIS A 11 14.19 -10.93 1.94
C HIS A 11 15.22 -9.81 1.64
N GLU A 12 16.31 -9.74 2.39
CA GLU A 12 17.40 -8.79 2.12
C GLU A 12 18.08 -9.03 0.75
N ALA A 13 18.26 -10.29 0.35
CA ALA A 13 18.80 -10.64 -0.96
C ALA A 13 17.85 -10.25 -2.10
N TYR A 14 16.53 -10.44 -1.94
CA TYR A 14 15.53 -10.05 -2.94
C TYR A 14 15.44 -8.52 -3.11
N VAL A 15 15.55 -7.78 -2.01
CA VAL A 15 15.60 -6.31 -2.02
C VAL A 15 16.91 -5.81 -2.68
N ARG A 16 18.05 -6.46 -2.43
CA ARG A 16 19.34 -6.09 -3.04
C ARG A 16 19.42 -6.37 -4.55
N LEU A 17 18.90 -7.49 -5.02
CA LEU A 17 19.04 -7.89 -6.44
C LEU A 17 18.25 -7.02 -7.42
N ARG A 18 17.25 -6.27 -6.97
CA ARG A 18 16.48 -5.35 -7.84
C ARG A 18 16.92 -3.89 -7.80
N LEU A 19 17.96 -3.56 -7.04
CA LEU A 19 18.43 -2.18 -6.88
C LEU A 19 19.46 -1.72 -7.94
N THR A 20 19.92 -2.59 -8.85
CA THR A 20 21.02 -2.31 -9.79
C THR A 20 20.58 -2.14 -11.26
N GLY A 21 19.38 -1.71 -11.53
CA GLY A 21 18.87 -1.50 -12.90
C GLY A 21 18.46 -0.06 -13.19
N SER A 22 19.23 0.62 -14.03
CA SER A 22 19.00 1.86 -14.79
C SER A 22 18.89 3.16 -14.00
N GLY A 23 20.01 3.87 -13.90
CA GLY A 23 20.01 5.31 -13.66
C GLY A 23 19.68 6.03 -14.97
N MET A 24 18.80 7.04 -14.88
CA MET A 24 18.78 8.34 -15.57
C MET A 24 17.38 8.97 -15.77
N GLU A 25 16.37 8.57 -14.96
CA GLU A 25 15.09 9.32 -14.92
C GLU A 25 14.54 9.42 -13.48
N GLN A 26 15.39 9.24 -12.48
CA GLN A 26 14.96 9.02 -11.09
C GLN A 26 14.96 10.27 -10.19
N ALA A 27 15.38 11.45 -10.66
CA ALA A 27 15.53 12.61 -9.79
C ALA A 27 14.20 13.32 -9.43
N ASP A 28 13.14 13.15 -10.21
CA ASP A 28 11.85 13.83 -9.99
C ASP A 28 10.72 12.91 -9.48
N THR A 29 10.97 11.61 -9.40
CA THR A 29 9.99 10.62 -8.94
C THR A 29 9.97 10.41 -7.42
N ALA A 30 10.93 10.97 -6.69
CA ALA A 30 11.27 10.56 -5.33
C ALA A 30 10.57 11.34 -4.20
N GLN A 31 9.74 12.35 -4.47
CA GLN A 31 9.18 13.19 -3.41
C GLN A 31 7.95 12.57 -2.73
N TRP A 32 6.97 12.08 -3.47
CA TRP A 32 5.72 11.61 -2.89
C TRP A 32 5.84 10.43 -1.91
N PRO A 33 6.74 9.42 -2.09
CA PRO A 33 6.89 8.38 -1.08
C PRO A 33 7.42 8.92 0.25
N ALA A 34 8.37 9.87 0.20
CA ALA A 34 8.89 10.51 1.40
C ALA A 34 7.85 11.40 2.08
N GLU A 35 7.00 12.07 1.32
CA GLU A 35 5.89 12.85 1.84
C GLU A 35 4.84 11.95 2.51
N ILE A 36 4.45 10.84 1.89
CA ILE A 36 3.57 9.85 2.53
C ILE A 36 4.19 9.33 3.83
N HIS A 37 5.47 8.97 3.82
CA HIS A 37 6.16 8.50 5.03
C HIS A 37 6.04 9.52 6.18
N LYS A 38 6.25 10.82 5.91
CA LYS A 38 6.05 11.89 6.89
C LYS A 38 4.61 11.96 7.39
N VAL A 39 3.63 11.85 6.48
CA VAL A 39 2.20 11.84 6.84
C VAL A 39 1.88 10.66 7.75
N LEU A 40 2.34 9.45 7.41
CA LEU A 40 2.13 8.27 8.24
C LEU A 40 2.73 8.44 9.64
N GLY A 41 3.94 9.00 9.74
CA GLY A 41 4.58 9.32 11.01
C GLY A 41 3.78 10.34 11.84
N ALA A 42 3.27 11.41 11.19
CA ALA A 42 2.45 12.43 11.85
C ALA A 42 1.13 11.87 12.40
N HIS A 43 0.59 10.81 11.80
CA HIS A 43 -0.59 10.08 12.28
C HIS A 43 -0.27 8.96 13.26
N ALA A 44 0.97 8.85 13.72
CA ALA A 44 1.44 7.80 14.62
C ALA A 44 1.17 6.37 14.08
N VAL A 45 1.29 6.18 12.77
CA VAL A 45 1.24 4.85 12.17
C VAL A 45 2.47 4.07 12.60
N ARG A 46 2.26 2.90 13.20
CA ARG A 46 3.32 2.01 13.72
C ARG A 46 3.42 0.71 12.94
N GLN A 47 2.34 0.25 12.33
CA GLN A 47 2.29 -1.00 11.58
C GLN A 47 2.12 -0.71 10.08
N VAL A 48 3.02 -1.22 9.27
CA VAL A 48 2.96 -1.10 7.80
C VAL A 48 2.92 -2.51 7.22
N ALA A 49 1.72 -2.97 6.89
CA ALA A 49 1.50 -4.25 6.26
C ALA A 49 1.57 -4.10 4.74
N TYR A 50 2.27 -4.98 4.04
CA TYR A 50 2.42 -4.85 2.59
C TYR A 50 2.69 -6.17 1.87
N VAL A 51 2.18 -6.30 0.65
CA VAL A 51 2.71 -7.25 -0.33
C VAL A 51 3.72 -6.50 -1.20
N PRO A 52 4.93 -7.05 -1.45
CA PRO A 52 5.96 -6.38 -2.25
C PRO A 52 5.44 -5.94 -3.62
N ASP A 53 5.37 -4.63 -3.85
CA ASP A 53 4.96 -4.03 -5.12
C ASP A 53 5.96 -2.95 -5.57
N ALA A 54 6.15 -2.86 -6.88
CA ALA A 54 7.08 -1.90 -7.46
C ALA A 54 6.61 -0.44 -7.29
N GLY A 55 5.29 -0.20 -7.24
CA GLY A 55 4.73 1.13 -7.04
C GLY A 55 4.98 1.67 -5.63
N HIS A 56 4.97 0.79 -4.63
CA HIS A 56 5.25 1.15 -3.23
C HIS A 56 6.71 0.94 -2.80
N LYS A 57 7.59 0.49 -3.71
CA LYS A 57 8.97 0.09 -3.38
C LYS A 57 9.69 1.08 -2.47
N GLU A 58 9.68 2.36 -2.83
CA GLU A 58 10.42 3.39 -2.09
C GLU A 58 9.78 3.67 -0.73
N LEU A 59 8.45 3.75 -0.66
CA LEU A 59 7.73 3.91 0.59
C LEU A 59 7.99 2.74 1.55
N ILE A 60 7.98 1.50 1.05
CA ILE A 60 8.29 0.29 1.83
C ILE A 60 9.71 0.38 2.42
N VAL A 61 10.69 0.83 1.62
CA VAL A 61 12.07 1.00 2.08
C VAL A 61 12.17 2.08 3.16
N LEU A 62 11.49 3.22 2.99
CA LEU A 62 11.48 4.29 3.98
C LEU A 62 10.86 3.83 5.31
N CYS A 63 9.70 3.20 5.25
CA CYS A 63 9.03 2.66 6.44
C CYS A 63 9.87 1.56 7.12
N GLY A 64 10.56 0.71 6.34
CA GLY A 64 11.41 -0.36 6.89
C GLY A 64 12.69 0.13 7.56
N ARG A 65 13.15 1.36 7.25
CA ARG A 65 14.29 2.01 7.90
C ARG A 65 13.91 2.85 9.11
N ASP A 66 12.64 3.15 9.27
CA ASP A 66 12.14 3.94 10.39
C ASP A 66 11.98 3.05 11.63
N ALA A 67 12.78 3.29 12.65
CA ALA A 67 12.71 2.55 13.92
C ALA A 67 11.36 2.72 14.65
N GLY A 68 10.59 3.74 14.30
CA GLY A 68 9.24 3.98 14.82
C GLY A 68 8.14 3.19 14.12
N MET A 69 8.46 2.49 13.02
CA MET A 69 7.51 1.73 12.21
C MET A 69 7.94 0.27 12.08
N LYS A 70 6.99 -0.65 12.18
CA LYS A 70 7.20 -2.07 11.92
C LYS A 70 6.62 -2.42 10.57
N SER A 71 7.49 -2.67 9.61
CA SER A 71 7.12 -3.12 8.26
C SER A 71 7.00 -4.63 8.21
N VAL A 72 5.84 -5.14 7.84
CA VAL A 72 5.51 -6.57 7.83
C VAL A 72 5.19 -7.00 6.40
N PRO A 73 6.06 -7.79 5.75
CA PRO A 73 5.75 -8.39 4.47
C PRO A 73 4.71 -9.50 4.64
N LEU A 74 3.71 -9.50 3.78
CA LEU A 74 2.60 -10.44 3.78
C LEU A 74 2.79 -11.50 2.69
N THR A 75 2.16 -12.66 2.87
CA THR A 75 2.03 -13.68 1.83
C THR A 75 0.94 -13.31 0.84
N THR A 76 -0.18 -12.81 1.36
CA THR A 76 -1.31 -12.30 0.56
C THR A 76 -1.94 -11.07 1.25
N GLU A 77 -2.65 -10.24 0.50
CA GLU A 77 -3.08 -8.92 0.97
C GLU A 77 -4.13 -8.97 2.09
N GLU A 78 -4.99 -9.99 2.11
CA GLU A 78 -6.02 -10.15 3.15
C GLU A 78 -5.44 -10.40 4.55
N GLU A 79 -4.24 -10.98 4.66
CA GLU A 79 -3.54 -11.13 5.95
C GLU A 79 -3.31 -9.78 6.61
N GLY A 80 -3.06 -8.73 5.80
CA GLY A 80 -2.85 -7.37 6.29
C GLY A 80 -4.05 -6.80 7.01
N ILE A 81 -5.26 -7.13 6.59
CA ILE A 81 -6.49 -6.67 7.27
C ILE A 81 -6.57 -7.26 8.67
N ALA A 82 -6.31 -8.57 8.82
CA ALA A 82 -6.30 -9.23 10.12
C ALA A 82 -5.18 -8.71 11.03
N LEU A 83 -3.97 -8.51 10.47
CA LEU A 83 -2.83 -7.93 11.19
C LEU A 83 -3.17 -6.55 11.73
N LEU A 84 -3.76 -5.69 10.90
CA LEU A 84 -4.10 -4.32 11.30
C LEU A 84 -5.28 -4.26 12.27
N ALA A 85 -6.20 -5.23 12.22
CA ALA A 85 -7.22 -5.40 13.25
C ALA A 85 -6.57 -5.72 14.62
N GLY A 86 -5.60 -6.64 14.64
CA GLY A 86 -4.82 -6.95 15.84
C GLY A 86 -4.02 -5.77 16.35
N ALA A 87 -3.37 -5.02 15.47
CA ALA A 87 -2.64 -3.81 15.82
C ALA A 87 -3.55 -2.76 16.49
N TRP A 88 -4.72 -2.53 15.92
CA TRP A 88 -5.72 -1.62 16.50
C TRP A 88 -6.19 -2.05 17.89
N LEU A 89 -6.45 -3.35 18.09
CA LEU A 89 -6.78 -3.89 19.42
C LEU A 89 -5.63 -3.70 20.41
N GLY A 90 -4.39 -3.72 19.93
CA GLY A 90 -3.19 -3.40 20.70
C GLY A 90 -2.93 -1.90 20.91
N GLY A 91 -3.80 -1.02 20.40
CA GLY A 91 -3.65 0.43 20.51
C GLY A 91 -2.73 1.07 19.47
N GLU A 92 -2.35 0.34 18.42
CA GLU A 92 -1.49 0.83 17.35
C GLU A 92 -2.28 1.13 16.07
N ARG A 93 -1.86 2.18 15.35
CA ARG A 93 -2.38 2.51 14.02
C ARG A 93 -1.54 1.85 12.95
N GLY A 94 -2.19 1.46 11.84
CA GLY A 94 -1.49 0.86 10.73
C GLY A 94 -2.02 1.26 9.37
N VAL A 95 -1.26 0.88 8.34
CA VAL A 95 -1.57 1.10 6.93
C VAL A 95 -1.32 -0.18 6.14
N LEU A 96 -2.18 -0.48 5.17
CA LEU A 96 -2.02 -1.56 4.21
C LEU A 96 -1.58 -1.00 2.86
N LEU A 97 -0.41 -1.42 2.39
CA LEU A 97 0.12 -1.07 1.07
C LEU A 97 -0.11 -2.26 0.13
N LEU A 98 -0.83 -2.04 -0.95
CA LEU A 98 -1.19 -3.10 -1.89
C LEU A 98 -1.35 -2.58 -3.32
N GLN A 99 -1.38 -3.50 -4.27
CA GLN A 99 -1.70 -3.21 -5.67
C GLN A 99 -3.20 -3.45 -5.91
N SER A 100 -3.78 -2.86 -6.96
CA SER A 100 -5.19 -3.06 -7.33
C SER A 100 -5.59 -4.53 -7.50
N SER A 101 -4.70 -5.39 -8.00
CA SER A 101 -4.94 -6.84 -8.05
C SER A 101 -5.14 -7.46 -6.66
N GLY A 102 -4.38 -6.97 -5.67
CA GLY A 102 -4.48 -7.44 -4.29
C GLY A 102 -5.79 -7.04 -3.58
N VAL A 103 -6.45 -5.98 -4.05
CA VAL A 103 -7.80 -5.64 -3.56
C VAL A 103 -8.77 -6.79 -3.83
N GLY A 104 -8.60 -7.51 -4.94
CA GLY A 104 -9.40 -8.70 -5.25
C GLY A 104 -9.31 -9.79 -4.17
N ASN A 105 -8.13 -9.99 -3.58
CA ASN A 105 -7.91 -10.95 -2.49
C ASN A 105 -8.57 -10.50 -1.18
N CYS A 106 -8.74 -9.19 -1.01
CA CYS A 106 -9.27 -8.60 0.22
C CYS A 106 -10.80 -8.55 0.32
N ILE A 107 -11.55 -8.77 -0.76
CA ILE A 107 -12.98 -8.43 -0.83
C ILE A 107 -13.75 -8.97 0.37
N ASN A 108 -13.67 -10.28 0.64
CA ASN A 108 -14.37 -10.85 1.79
C ASN A 108 -13.83 -10.33 3.13
N MET A 109 -12.52 -10.15 3.26
CA MET A 109 -11.90 -9.68 4.51
C MET A 109 -12.21 -8.22 4.85
N LEU A 110 -12.56 -7.38 3.88
CA LEU A 110 -13.05 -6.01 4.14
C LEU A 110 -14.33 -6.02 5.01
N SER A 111 -15.11 -7.11 4.97
CA SER A 111 -16.26 -7.31 5.86
C SER A 111 -15.86 -7.30 7.33
N LEU A 112 -14.67 -7.78 7.67
CA LEU A 112 -14.15 -7.73 9.04
C LEU A 112 -14.02 -6.30 9.53
N ALA A 113 -13.37 -5.43 8.74
CA ALA A 113 -13.21 -4.02 9.10
C ALA A 113 -14.55 -3.29 9.22
N ARG A 114 -15.49 -3.57 8.32
CA ARG A 114 -16.84 -3.01 8.35
C ARG A 114 -17.64 -3.45 9.57
N THR A 115 -17.62 -4.73 9.89
CA THR A 115 -18.41 -5.33 10.98
C THR A 115 -17.81 -4.97 12.34
N CYS A 116 -16.51 -5.12 12.49
CA CYS A 116 -15.79 -4.84 13.76
C CYS A 116 -15.49 -3.36 13.96
N ARG A 117 -15.68 -2.52 12.93
CA ARG A 117 -15.56 -1.05 13.00
C ARG A 117 -14.19 -0.58 13.47
N PHE A 118 -13.12 -1.24 13.05
CA PHE A 118 -11.76 -0.75 13.25
C PHE A 118 -11.30 0.11 12.05
N PRO A 119 -10.40 1.06 12.26
CA PRO A 119 -9.87 1.90 11.20
C PRO A 119 -8.96 1.10 10.25
N LEU A 120 -9.21 1.19 8.95
CA LEU A 120 -8.39 0.56 7.93
C LEU A 120 -8.02 1.60 6.86
N LEU A 121 -6.76 2.02 6.85
CA LEU A 121 -6.18 2.86 5.80
C LEU A 121 -5.49 1.97 4.77
N MET A 122 -5.87 2.12 3.50
CA MET A 122 -5.29 1.41 2.36
C MET A 122 -4.67 2.39 1.38
N LEU A 123 -3.43 2.15 0.97
CA LEU A 123 -2.79 2.85 -0.15
C LEU A 123 -2.65 1.85 -1.30
N VAL A 124 -3.33 2.13 -2.41
CA VAL A 124 -3.47 1.21 -3.53
C VAL A 124 -2.77 1.75 -4.76
N THR A 125 -1.73 1.08 -5.23
CA THR A 125 -1.13 1.37 -6.52
C THR A 125 -1.96 0.76 -7.63
N MET A 126 -2.46 1.60 -8.52
CA MET A 126 -3.37 1.15 -9.56
C MET A 126 -2.63 0.54 -10.75
N ARG A 127 -3.21 -0.55 -11.26
CA ARG A 127 -2.86 -1.20 -12.51
C ARG A 127 -4.12 -1.33 -13.36
N GLY A 128 -3.95 -1.61 -14.66
CA GLY A 128 -5.09 -1.84 -15.56
C GLY A 128 -5.88 -0.60 -15.95
N GLN A 129 -5.36 0.61 -15.65
CA GLN A 129 -6.02 1.87 -15.96
C GLN A 129 -5.50 2.51 -17.26
N TRP A 130 -4.17 2.58 -17.41
CA TRP A 130 -3.53 3.34 -18.48
C TRP A 130 -2.19 2.73 -18.88
N GLY A 131 -2.03 2.46 -20.18
CA GLY A 131 -0.78 1.90 -20.71
C GLY A 131 -0.42 0.54 -20.10
N GLU A 132 -1.39 -0.23 -19.64
CA GLU A 132 -1.16 -1.54 -19.04
C GLU A 132 -0.75 -2.57 -20.10
N PHE A 133 0.46 -3.11 -19.94
CA PHE A 133 0.97 -4.15 -20.84
C PHE A 133 0.49 -5.56 -20.48
N ASN A 134 0.08 -5.77 -19.22
CA ASN A 134 -0.39 -7.07 -18.76
C ASN A 134 -1.91 -7.10 -18.71
N PRO A 135 -2.58 -7.76 -19.68
CA PRO A 135 -4.04 -7.77 -19.76
C PRO A 135 -4.69 -8.42 -18.53
N TRP A 136 -3.98 -9.27 -17.79
CA TRP A 136 -4.45 -9.85 -16.55
C TRP A 136 -4.80 -8.82 -15.47
N GLN A 137 -4.13 -7.66 -15.48
CA GLN A 137 -4.35 -6.59 -14.50
C GLN A 137 -5.59 -5.73 -14.79
N VAL A 138 -6.09 -5.77 -16.04
CA VAL A 138 -7.14 -4.84 -16.48
C VAL A 138 -8.47 -5.07 -15.77
N PRO A 139 -9.02 -6.29 -15.67
CA PRO A 139 -10.34 -6.49 -15.05
C PRO A 139 -10.39 -5.99 -13.61
N MET A 140 -9.41 -6.39 -12.78
CA MET A 140 -9.40 -5.98 -11.37
C MET A 140 -9.06 -4.50 -11.21
N GLY A 141 -8.16 -3.96 -12.05
CA GLY A 141 -7.86 -2.53 -12.05
C GLY A 141 -9.10 -1.67 -12.31
N GLN A 142 -9.94 -2.07 -13.25
CA GLN A 142 -11.21 -1.39 -13.55
C GLN A 142 -12.26 -1.57 -12.43
N ALA A 143 -12.32 -2.75 -11.80
CA ALA A 143 -13.30 -3.06 -10.77
C ALA A 143 -12.96 -2.45 -9.40
N THR A 144 -11.67 -2.21 -9.11
CA THR A 144 -11.17 -1.81 -7.78
C THR A 144 -11.95 -0.66 -7.13
N PRO A 145 -12.21 0.49 -7.80
CA PRO A 145 -12.92 1.59 -7.15
C PRO A 145 -14.35 1.22 -6.77
N ALA A 146 -15.05 0.50 -7.63
CA ALA A 146 -16.43 0.07 -7.39
C ALA A 146 -16.51 -0.94 -6.24
N VAL A 147 -15.66 -1.97 -6.25
CA VAL A 147 -15.61 -2.99 -5.22
C VAL A 147 -15.34 -2.39 -3.84
N LEU A 148 -14.37 -1.49 -3.73
CA LEU A 148 -14.06 -0.83 -2.46
C LEU A 148 -15.22 0.01 -1.93
N ARG A 149 -15.94 0.74 -2.82
CA ARG A 149 -17.13 1.51 -2.44
C ARG A 149 -18.27 0.62 -1.95
N GLU A 150 -18.54 -0.48 -2.64
CA GLU A 150 -19.56 -1.46 -2.24
C GLU A 150 -19.24 -2.11 -0.88
N MET A 151 -17.96 -2.32 -0.60
CA MET A 151 -17.52 -2.82 0.70
C MET A 151 -17.56 -1.75 1.81
N GLY A 152 -17.89 -0.51 1.46
CA GLY A 152 -18.07 0.60 2.41
C GLY A 152 -16.82 1.43 2.69
N ALA A 153 -15.79 1.32 1.85
CA ALA A 153 -14.62 2.18 1.95
C ALA A 153 -14.87 3.56 1.32
N LEU A 154 -14.34 4.60 1.94
CA LEU A 154 -14.16 5.90 1.31
C LEU A 154 -13.03 5.77 0.28
N VAL A 155 -13.31 6.11 -0.97
CA VAL A 155 -12.36 5.94 -2.07
C VAL A 155 -11.95 7.30 -2.61
N PHE A 156 -10.66 7.56 -2.59
CA PHE A 156 -10.02 8.78 -3.09
C PHE A 156 -9.13 8.42 -4.28
N ASP A 157 -9.51 8.90 -5.46
CA ASP A 157 -8.72 8.74 -6.68
C ASP A 157 -7.69 9.87 -6.77
N VAL A 158 -6.41 9.55 -7.00
CA VAL A 158 -5.31 10.51 -7.12
C VAL A 158 -4.64 10.33 -8.47
N GLU A 159 -4.71 11.35 -9.32
CA GLU A 159 -4.15 11.35 -10.67
C GLU A 159 -2.90 12.23 -10.81
N ARG A 160 -2.58 13.05 -9.80
CA ARG A 160 -1.42 13.95 -9.79
C ARG A 160 -0.57 13.72 -8.56
N ARG A 161 0.75 13.80 -8.73
CA ARG A 161 1.74 13.53 -7.66
C ARG A 161 1.60 14.49 -6.48
N GLU A 162 1.31 15.75 -6.77
CA GLU A 162 1.20 16.84 -5.81
C GLU A 162 0.05 16.64 -4.82
N GLU A 163 -0.96 15.87 -5.22
CA GLU A 163 -2.17 15.63 -4.42
C GLU A 163 -2.05 14.41 -3.48
N ILE A 164 -1.03 13.56 -3.69
CA ILE A 164 -0.96 12.27 -2.99
C ILE A 164 -0.86 12.48 -1.47
N ALA A 165 0.11 13.27 -1.02
CA ALA A 165 0.36 13.44 0.41
C ALA A 165 -0.82 14.10 1.13
N GLU A 166 -1.43 15.11 0.52
CA GLU A 166 -2.63 15.77 1.06
C GLU A 166 -3.79 14.79 1.15
N THR A 167 -4.03 14.00 0.10
CA THR A 167 -5.11 13.02 0.07
C THR A 167 -4.91 11.91 1.10
N VAL A 168 -3.67 11.41 1.24
CA VAL A 168 -3.33 10.42 2.29
C VAL A 168 -3.56 11.01 3.68
N ASN A 169 -3.18 12.27 3.90
CA ASN A 169 -3.42 12.95 5.17
C ASN A 169 -4.92 13.09 5.48
N ALA A 170 -5.72 13.49 4.50
CA ALA A 170 -7.17 13.59 4.65
C ALA A 170 -7.80 12.23 4.96
N ALA A 171 -7.46 11.19 4.20
CA ALA A 171 -7.93 9.83 4.41
C ALA A 171 -7.56 9.29 5.81
N ALA A 172 -6.30 9.48 6.23
CA ALA A 172 -5.81 9.07 7.54
C ALA A 172 -6.57 9.78 8.68
N ARG A 173 -6.82 11.09 8.56
CA ARG A 173 -7.64 11.84 9.53
C ARG A 173 -9.05 11.28 9.66
N MET A 174 -9.70 10.97 8.54
CA MET A 174 -11.06 10.44 8.53
C MET A 174 -11.11 9.05 9.18
N VAL A 175 -10.18 8.18 8.85
CA VAL A 175 -10.15 6.80 9.32
C VAL A 175 -9.75 6.70 10.80
N PHE A 176 -8.75 7.46 11.25
CA PHE A 176 -8.25 7.36 12.62
C PHE A 176 -9.06 8.19 13.65
N ASN A 177 -9.90 9.11 13.20
CA ASN A 177 -10.80 9.88 14.07
C ASN A 177 -12.24 9.35 14.07
N GLY A 178 -12.57 8.43 13.18
CA GLY A 178 -13.86 7.76 13.10
C GLY A 178 -13.71 6.33 12.59
N PRO A 179 -14.45 5.36 13.15
CA PRO A 179 -14.31 3.97 12.70
C PRO A 179 -14.76 3.85 11.24
N GLY A 180 -13.85 3.44 10.37
CA GLY A 180 -14.16 3.27 8.95
C GLY A 180 -12.96 2.82 8.14
N MET A 181 -13.20 2.64 6.85
CA MET A 181 -12.20 2.26 5.87
C MET A 181 -11.99 3.39 4.86
N ALA A 182 -10.76 3.64 4.49
CA ALA A 182 -10.43 4.51 3.36
C ALA A 182 -9.37 3.88 2.47
N ALA A 183 -9.49 4.09 1.17
CA ALA A 183 -8.54 3.70 0.16
C ALA A 183 -8.13 4.90 -0.67
N VAL A 184 -6.84 5.16 -0.74
CA VAL A 184 -6.25 6.15 -1.66
C VAL A 184 -5.71 5.39 -2.87
N LEU A 185 -6.31 5.62 -4.02
CA LEU A 185 -5.97 4.97 -5.29
C LEU A 185 -4.96 5.84 -6.04
N ILE A 186 -3.71 5.43 -6.05
CA ILE A 186 -2.63 6.12 -6.76
C ILE A 186 -2.65 5.66 -8.21
N SER A 187 -3.08 6.56 -9.11
CA SER A 187 -3.29 6.26 -10.52
C SER A 187 -2.03 5.71 -11.21
N GLN A 188 -2.23 4.81 -12.16
CA GLN A 188 -1.17 4.33 -13.03
C GLN A 188 -0.51 5.45 -13.85
N ARG A 189 -1.20 6.57 -14.10
CA ARG A 189 -0.61 7.76 -14.72
C ARG A 189 0.49 8.38 -13.86
N VAL A 190 0.31 8.37 -12.54
CA VAL A 190 1.31 8.85 -11.57
C VAL A 190 2.53 7.93 -11.50
N LEU A 191 2.27 6.61 -11.51
CA LEU A 191 3.30 5.59 -11.38
C LEU A 191 4.12 5.38 -12.64
N GLY A 192 3.56 5.77 -13.80
CA GLY A 192 4.10 5.49 -15.12
C GLY A 192 3.73 4.10 -15.63
N ALA A 193 3.59 3.96 -16.95
CA ALA A 193 3.42 2.68 -17.59
C ALA A 193 4.75 1.91 -17.57
N LYS A 194 4.72 0.65 -17.14
CA LYS A 194 5.90 -0.22 -17.25
C LYS A 194 6.09 -0.60 -18.72
N THR A 195 7.28 -0.31 -19.26
CA THR A 195 7.72 -0.86 -20.54
C THR A 195 8.68 -2.01 -20.24
N PHE A 196 8.43 -3.19 -20.82
CA PHE A 196 9.48 -4.20 -20.88
C PHE A 196 10.46 -3.81 -21.97
N GLY A 197 11.72 -3.57 -21.60
CA GLY A 197 12.81 -3.54 -22.56
C GLY A 197 12.87 -4.90 -23.30
N ARG A 198 12.93 -4.84 -24.62
CA ARG A 198 13.25 -5.98 -25.46
C ARG A 198 14.71 -6.33 -25.29
#